data_881ff0ea61a3f98a2874bfd49ed44752
#
_entry.id   881ff0ea61a3f98a2874bfd49ed44752
#
_cell.length_a   1.000
_cell.length_b   1.000
_cell.length_c   1.000
_cell.angle_alpha   90.00
_cell.angle_beta   90.00
_cell.angle_gamma   90.00
#
_symmetry.space_group_name_H-M   'P 1'
#
loop_
_entity.id
_entity.type
_entity.pdbx_description
1 polymer ?
#
loop_
_entity_poly.entity_id
_entity_poly.type
_entity_poly.pdbx_seq_one_letter_code
_entity_poly.pdbx_strand_id
1 'polypeptide(L)'
;MSTIVREDYNKRLFSGNWRSRIHLSRFYWLAAQMRRLSLNRVSIIELGCYDGKTVEFLDPAPERYLGLDANWEGGLDSGKVKWKDFPNVELKRCIKPEEMPATQKTFDVGVCMETLEHIPPDLVEPYLLKLSQVIEGYIFITVPVERGLVFLFKHGLKKIIGMEDDTFHKMEFINCALGRMNKVERREHQGFDDRVLVKQVKKYFDVVSVSGVFPGLGLLSLNLTIGIIARTKGLQT
;
A
#
# COMPACT_ATOMS: atom_id res chain seq x y z
N MET A 1 24.44 24.17 5.42
CA MET A 1 23.51 23.19 4.80
C MET A 1 22.10 23.55 5.26
N SER A 2 21.29 24.15 4.38
CA SER A 2 19.91 24.52 4.70
C SER A 2 19.07 23.25 4.73
N THR A 3 18.58 22.90 5.91
CA THR A 3 17.58 21.84 6.07
C THR A 3 16.31 22.32 5.38
N ILE A 4 16.05 21.84 4.18
CA ILE A 4 14.74 22.05 3.52
C ILE A 4 13.76 21.27 4.40
N VAL A 5 12.97 22.02 5.20
CA VAL A 5 11.81 21.46 5.90
C VAL A 5 10.83 21.04 4.81
N ARG A 6 10.83 19.75 4.45
CA ARG A 6 9.80 19.20 3.56
C ARG A 6 8.46 19.35 4.27
N GLU A 7 7.50 20.01 3.61
CA GLU A 7 6.12 20.03 4.08
C GLU A 7 5.64 18.61 4.37
N ASP A 8 4.91 18.44 5.49
CA ASP A 8 4.35 17.18 5.92
C ASP A 8 3.67 16.47 4.73
N TYR A 9 4.06 15.21 4.49
CA TYR A 9 3.54 14.37 3.41
C TYR A 9 2.01 14.38 3.38
N ASN A 10 1.35 14.31 4.53
CA ASN A 10 -0.09 14.38 4.65
C ASN A 10 -0.67 15.72 4.19
N LYS A 11 -0.03 16.85 4.49
CA LYS A 11 -0.48 18.17 3.99
C LYS A 11 -0.39 18.26 2.47
N ARG A 12 0.67 17.72 1.88
CA ARG A 12 0.84 17.69 0.41
C ARG A 12 -0.20 16.81 -0.29
N LEU A 13 -0.52 15.65 0.29
CA LEU A 13 -1.44 14.69 -0.31
C LEU A 13 -2.91 14.99 -0.04
N PHE A 14 -3.25 15.62 1.10
CA PHE A 14 -4.65 15.78 1.54
C PHE A 14 -5.15 17.23 1.53
N SER A 15 -4.54 18.11 0.73
CA SER A 15 -4.89 19.54 0.62
C SER A 15 -6.23 19.85 -0.08
N GLY A 16 -7.16 18.90 -0.19
CA GLY A 16 -8.52 19.13 -0.71
C GLY A 16 -8.69 19.03 -2.22
N ASN A 17 -7.63 18.79 -2.99
CA ASN A 17 -7.64 18.65 -4.44
C ASN A 17 -8.13 17.27 -4.89
N TRP A 18 -8.46 17.09 -6.20
CA TRP A 18 -8.83 15.81 -6.80
C TRP A 18 -7.79 14.70 -6.51
N ARG A 19 -6.50 15.04 -6.37
CA ARG A 19 -5.42 14.14 -5.92
C ARG A 19 -5.69 13.54 -4.55
N SER A 20 -6.16 14.36 -3.61
CA SER A 20 -6.51 13.91 -2.27
C SER A 20 -7.58 12.81 -2.32
N ARG A 21 -8.57 12.94 -3.22
CA ARG A 21 -9.61 11.91 -3.40
C ARG A 21 -9.03 10.60 -3.90
N ILE A 22 -8.02 10.65 -4.78
CA ILE A 22 -7.32 9.45 -5.25
C ILE A 22 -6.59 8.77 -4.09
N HIS A 23 -5.82 9.52 -3.31
CA HIS A 23 -5.09 8.96 -2.18
C HIS A 23 -6.01 8.49 -1.04
N LEU A 24 -7.13 9.17 -0.81
CA LEU A 24 -8.10 8.76 0.20
C LEU A 24 -8.92 7.52 -0.21
N SER A 25 -9.07 7.26 -1.49
CA SER A 25 -9.88 6.15 -1.99
C SER A 25 -9.44 4.78 -1.46
N ARG A 26 -8.13 4.58 -1.23
CA ARG A 26 -7.59 3.34 -0.67
C ARG A 26 -8.09 3.07 0.76
N PHE A 27 -8.22 4.11 1.59
CA PHE A 27 -8.74 3.98 2.94
C PHE A 27 -10.24 3.68 2.94
N TYR A 28 -11.02 4.37 2.10
CA TYR A 28 -12.44 4.07 1.93
C TYR A 28 -12.66 2.67 1.36
N TRP A 29 -11.82 2.25 0.41
CA TRP A 29 -11.85 0.89 -0.13
C TRP A 29 -11.58 -0.12 0.98
N LEU A 30 -10.52 0.04 1.77
CA LEU A 30 -10.20 -0.82 2.91
C LEU A 30 -11.39 -0.94 3.87
N ALA A 31 -11.91 0.21 4.34
CA ALA A 31 -13.04 0.24 5.26
C ALA A 31 -14.29 -0.46 4.69
N ALA A 32 -14.56 -0.28 3.38
CA ALA A 32 -15.67 -0.96 2.71
C ALA A 32 -15.48 -2.47 2.63
N GLN A 33 -14.24 -2.94 2.33
CA GLN A 33 -13.95 -4.37 2.27
C GLN A 33 -13.99 -5.03 3.65
N MET A 34 -13.47 -4.36 4.68
CA MET A 34 -13.53 -4.86 6.06
C MET A 34 -14.99 -5.00 6.53
N ARG A 35 -15.84 -4.01 6.25
CA ARG A 35 -17.29 -4.11 6.55
C ARG A 35 -17.94 -5.27 5.79
N ARG A 36 -17.64 -5.44 4.50
CA ARG A 36 -18.17 -6.54 3.68
C ARG A 36 -17.80 -7.92 4.23
N LEU A 37 -16.63 -8.05 4.84
CA LEU A 37 -16.15 -9.28 5.45
C LEU A 37 -16.49 -9.38 6.95
N SER A 38 -17.29 -8.44 7.48
CA SER A 38 -17.68 -8.40 8.92
C SER A 38 -16.49 -8.37 9.88
N LEU A 39 -15.39 -7.76 9.46
CA LEU A 39 -14.16 -7.63 10.24
C LEU A 39 -14.27 -6.42 11.18
N ASN A 40 -14.87 -6.62 12.35
CA ASN A 40 -15.09 -5.59 13.35
C ASN A 40 -14.23 -5.85 14.59
N ARG A 41 -13.66 -4.80 15.20
CA ARG A 41 -12.84 -4.89 16.42
C ARG A 41 -11.70 -5.92 16.29
N VAL A 42 -11.00 -5.88 15.18
CA VAL A 42 -9.90 -6.80 14.87
C VAL A 42 -8.55 -6.22 15.28
N SER A 43 -7.58 -7.09 15.50
CA SER A 43 -6.17 -6.72 15.64
C SER A 43 -5.55 -6.55 14.25
N ILE A 44 -4.90 -5.41 14.02
CA ILE A 44 -4.34 -5.02 12.71
C ILE A 44 -2.81 -4.85 12.79
N ILE A 45 -2.09 -5.40 11.82
CA ILE A 45 -0.71 -5.04 11.50
C ILE A 45 -0.66 -4.34 10.14
N GLU A 46 -0.10 -3.14 10.08
CA GLU A 46 0.08 -2.40 8.83
C GLU A 46 1.56 -2.19 8.52
N LEU A 47 1.99 -2.57 7.32
CA LEU A 47 3.32 -2.27 6.78
C LEU A 47 3.23 -1.03 5.88
N GLY A 48 4.06 -0.01 6.16
CA GLY A 48 4.01 1.30 5.49
C GLY A 48 2.91 2.19 6.05
N CYS A 49 2.78 2.23 7.37
CA CYS A 49 1.69 2.94 8.04
C CYS A 49 1.84 4.47 8.05
N TYR A 50 3.03 5.01 7.75
CA TYR A 50 3.38 6.42 7.87
C TYR A 50 3.05 6.98 9.27
N ASP A 51 1.92 7.68 9.46
CA ASP A 51 1.45 8.26 10.73
C ASP A 51 0.28 7.48 11.37
N GLY A 52 -0.05 6.29 10.86
CA GLY A 52 -1.19 5.50 11.32
C GLY A 52 -2.54 6.02 10.83
N LYS A 53 -2.57 6.75 9.71
CA LYS A 53 -3.79 7.37 9.16
C LYS A 53 -4.92 6.37 8.90
N THR A 54 -4.63 5.13 8.61
CA THR A 54 -5.60 4.04 8.40
C THR A 54 -6.61 3.95 9.53
N VAL A 55 -6.18 4.14 10.78
CA VAL A 55 -7.07 4.05 11.96
C VAL A 55 -8.22 5.05 11.91
N GLU A 56 -8.02 6.25 11.32
CA GLU A 56 -9.07 7.27 11.20
C GLU A 56 -10.26 6.85 10.34
N PHE A 57 -10.07 5.88 9.45
CA PHE A 57 -11.09 5.43 8.48
C PHE A 57 -11.80 4.15 8.90
N LEU A 58 -11.40 3.56 10.02
CA LEU A 58 -11.99 2.32 10.53
C LEU A 58 -13.02 2.62 11.61
N ASP A 59 -14.24 2.16 11.38
CA ASP A 59 -15.35 2.26 12.32
C ASP A 59 -16.08 0.90 12.39
N PRO A 60 -16.03 0.24 13.55
CA PRO A 60 -15.36 0.63 14.79
C PRO A 60 -13.82 0.63 14.68
N ALA A 61 -13.17 1.38 15.56
CA ALA A 61 -11.72 1.38 15.67
C ALA A 61 -11.18 -0.03 15.96
N PRO A 62 -9.97 -0.37 15.49
CA PRO A 62 -9.36 -1.68 15.75
C PRO A 62 -9.16 -1.90 17.25
N GLU A 63 -9.28 -3.15 17.70
CA GLU A 63 -8.98 -3.54 19.08
C GLU A 63 -7.50 -3.31 19.40
N ARG A 64 -6.64 -3.64 18.46
CA ARG A 64 -5.20 -3.40 18.50
C ARG A 64 -4.71 -3.02 17.12
N TYR A 65 -3.83 -2.03 17.05
CA TYR A 65 -3.17 -1.63 15.81
C TYR A 65 -1.66 -1.52 16.02
N LEU A 66 -0.89 -2.21 15.18
CA LEU A 66 0.55 -2.10 15.07
C LEU A 66 0.92 -1.57 13.69
N GLY A 67 1.34 -0.31 13.62
CA GLY A 67 1.86 0.30 12.42
C GLY A 67 3.38 0.16 12.33
N LEU A 68 3.86 -0.36 11.21
CA LEU A 68 5.28 -0.53 10.88
C LEU A 68 5.64 0.37 9.70
N ASP A 69 6.72 1.16 9.83
CA ASP A 69 7.19 2.06 8.78
C ASP A 69 8.71 2.24 8.85
N ALA A 70 9.35 2.48 7.72
CA ALA A 70 10.79 2.77 7.68
C ALA A 70 11.14 4.17 8.21
N ASN A 71 10.14 5.04 8.35
CA ASN A 71 10.25 6.43 8.80
C ASN A 71 11.14 7.34 7.93
N TRP A 72 11.19 7.08 6.63
CA TRP A 72 12.02 7.87 5.72
C TRP A 72 11.55 9.33 5.60
N GLU A 73 10.25 9.57 5.78
CA GLU A 73 9.65 10.91 5.72
C GLU A 73 9.20 11.45 7.09
N GLY A 74 9.57 10.78 8.19
CA GLY A 74 9.27 11.23 9.56
C GLY A 74 7.81 11.03 10.01
N GLY A 75 7.03 10.21 9.31
CA GLY A 75 5.62 9.97 9.61
C GLY A 75 5.38 9.36 10.98
N LEU A 76 6.27 8.45 11.44
CA LEU A 76 6.14 7.83 12.75
C LEU A 76 6.22 8.84 13.91
N ASP A 77 7.00 9.91 13.76
CA ASP A 77 7.17 10.89 14.83
C ASP A 77 5.89 11.72 14.99
N SER A 78 5.28 12.15 13.88
CA SER A 78 3.97 12.81 13.91
C SER A 78 2.86 11.85 14.37
N GLY A 79 2.91 10.60 13.94
CA GLY A 79 1.96 9.56 14.35
C GLY A 79 2.01 9.27 15.86
N LYS A 80 3.19 9.18 16.46
CA LYS A 80 3.33 8.97 17.90
C LYS A 80 2.72 10.11 18.72
N VAL A 81 2.86 11.35 18.25
CA VAL A 81 2.21 12.51 18.91
C VAL A 81 0.69 12.42 18.75
N LYS A 82 0.20 12.10 17.55
CA LYS A 82 -1.21 12.00 17.23
C LYS A 82 -1.94 10.91 18.03
N TRP A 83 -1.32 9.76 18.20
CA TRP A 83 -1.91 8.58 18.84
C TRP A 83 -1.50 8.38 20.30
N LYS A 84 -0.84 9.36 20.94
CA LYS A 84 -0.31 9.25 22.32
C LYS A 84 -1.36 8.83 23.37
N ASP A 85 -2.61 9.25 23.17
CA ASP A 85 -3.72 8.98 24.11
C ASP A 85 -4.55 7.72 23.72
N PHE A 86 -4.09 6.96 22.70
CA PHE A 86 -4.74 5.75 22.19
C PHE A 86 -3.88 4.52 22.48
N PRO A 87 -4.08 3.85 23.64
CA PRO A 87 -3.18 2.76 24.08
C PRO A 87 -3.24 1.52 23.19
N ASN A 88 -4.25 1.39 22.34
CA ASN A 88 -4.40 0.32 21.37
C ASN A 88 -3.67 0.58 20.05
N VAL A 89 -3.06 1.76 19.86
CA VAL A 89 -2.30 2.12 18.65
C VAL A 89 -0.82 2.20 18.97
N GLU A 90 -0.04 1.34 18.35
CA GLU A 90 1.42 1.28 18.47
C GLU A 90 2.05 1.54 17.12
N LEU A 91 3.05 2.44 17.05
CA LEU A 91 3.82 2.73 15.84
C LEU A 91 5.29 2.42 16.06
N LYS A 92 5.87 1.57 15.19
CA LYS A 92 7.25 1.12 15.27
C LYS A 92 8.01 1.31 13.97
N ARG A 93 9.30 1.64 14.08
CA ARG A 93 10.20 1.61 12.95
C ARG A 93 10.48 0.16 12.54
N CYS A 94 10.42 -0.11 11.24
CA CYS A 94 10.73 -1.41 10.65
C CYS A 94 11.31 -1.18 9.25
N ILE A 95 12.59 -1.52 9.06
CA ILE A 95 13.30 -1.36 7.78
C ILE A 95 13.53 -2.71 7.12
N LYS A 96 13.58 -3.79 7.92
CA LYS A 96 13.85 -5.15 7.45
C LYS A 96 12.80 -6.12 7.96
N PRO A 97 12.52 -7.19 7.22
CA PRO A 97 11.55 -8.21 7.63
C PRO A 97 11.86 -8.84 9.01
N GLU A 98 13.13 -8.91 9.40
CA GLU A 98 13.57 -9.48 10.68
C GLU A 98 13.16 -8.64 11.89
N GLU A 99 12.89 -7.35 11.68
CA GLU A 99 12.44 -6.39 12.71
C GLU A 99 10.93 -6.49 12.98
N MET A 100 10.20 -7.26 12.17
CA MET A 100 8.79 -7.53 12.39
C MET A 100 8.58 -8.40 13.64
N PRO A 101 7.36 -8.41 14.22
CA PRO A 101 7.06 -9.26 15.37
C PRO A 101 7.43 -10.72 15.15
N ALA A 102 7.72 -11.43 16.25
CA ALA A 102 8.01 -12.87 16.21
C ALA A 102 6.88 -13.65 15.53
N THR A 103 7.24 -14.80 14.94
CA THR A 103 6.38 -15.67 14.14
C THR A 103 5.29 -16.37 14.96
N GLN A 104 4.29 -15.59 15.41
CA GLN A 104 3.06 -16.09 16.02
C GLN A 104 1.90 -15.39 15.36
N LYS A 105 0.87 -16.12 14.98
CA LYS A 105 -0.37 -15.54 14.48
C LYS A 105 -1.05 -14.76 15.59
N THR A 106 -0.93 -13.44 15.55
CA THR A 106 -1.38 -12.52 16.59
C THR A 106 -2.20 -11.36 16.04
N PHE A 107 -2.37 -11.29 14.72
CA PHE A 107 -3.15 -10.26 14.06
C PHE A 107 -4.21 -10.90 13.16
N ASP A 108 -5.44 -10.42 13.29
CA ASP A 108 -6.55 -10.86 12.43
C ASP A 108 -6.39 -10.34 11.00
N VAL A 109 -5.85 -9.14 10.86
CA VAL A 109 -5.77 -8.41 9.59
C VAL A 109 -4.38 -7.82 9.36
N GLY A 110 -3.88 -8.03 8.15
CA GLY A 110 -2.73 -7.31 7.60
C GLY A 110 -3.14 -6.22 6.62
N VAL A 111 -2.40 -5.12 6.59
CA VAL A 111 -2.62 -3.99 5.67
C VAL A 111 -1.28 -3.56 5.07
N CYS A 112 -1.25 -3.37 3.74
CA CYS A 112 -0.11 -2.79 3.02
C CYS A 112 -0.65 -1.88 1.91
N MET A 113 -0.71 -0.57 2.13
CA MET A 113 -1.31 0.36 1.17
C MET A 113 -0.26 1.27 0.54
N GLU A 114 -0.05 1.12 -0.80
CA GLU A 114 0.94 1.91 -1.56
C GLU A 114 2.33 1.84 -0.91
N THR A 115 2.79 0.62 -0.61
CA THR A 115 4.02 0.37 0.16
C THR A 115 4.95 -0.62 -0.55
N LEU A 116 4.40 -1.74 -1.03
CA LEU A 116 5.22 -2.85 -1.57
C LEU A 116 5.95 -2.47 -2.86
N GLU A 117 5.47 -1.48 -3.59
CA GLU A 117 6.13 -0.92 -4.77
C GLU A 117 7.42 -0.15 -4.43
N HIS A 118 7.55 0.36 -3.21
CA HIS A 118 8.72 1.08 -2.72
C HIS A 118 9.76 0.18 -2.05
N ILE A 119 9.39 -1.06 -1.75
CA ILE A 119 10.29 -2.05 -1.15
C ILE A 119 11.22 -2.61 -2.22
N PRO A 120 12.55 -2.76 -1.95
CA PRO A 120 13.47 -3.44 -2.83
C PRO A 120 12.92 -4.80 -3.28
N PRO A 121 13.03 -5.17 -4.56
CA PRO A 121 12.40 -6.39 -5.11
C PRO A 121 12.73 -7.67 -4.37
N ASP A 122 13.95 -7.79 -3.87
CA ASP A 122 14.47 -8.94 -3.11
C ASP A 122 13.89 -9.03 -1.69
N LEU A 123 13.36 -7.94 -1.13
CA LEU A 123 12.76 -7.91 0.20
C LEU A 123 11.23 -8.07 0.19
N VAL A 124 10.56 -7.95 -0.97
CA VAL A 124 9.09 -8.08 -1.05
C VAL A 124 8.62 -9.45 -0.57
N GLU A 125 9.21 -10.55 -1.08
CA GLU A 125 8.83 -11.91 -0.66
C GLU A 125 9.18 -12.19 0.81
N PRO A 126 10.35 -11.82 1.36
CA PRO A 126 10.62 -11.88 2.79
C PRO A 126 9.57 -11.18 3.67
N TYR A 127 9.11 -9.97 3.30
CA TYR A 127 8.03 -9.30 4.02
C TYR A 127 6.70 -10.05 3.92
N LEU A 128 6.32 -10.52 2.73
CA LEU A 128 5.10 -11.32 2.54
C LEU A 128 5.13 -12.62 3.36
N LEU A 129 6.28 -13.30 3.42
CA LEU A 129 6.48 -14.47 4.27
C LEU A 129 6.26 -14.12 5.74
N LYS A 130 6.88 -13.05 6.26
CA LYS A 130 6.71 -12.62 7.64
C LYS A 130 5.26 -12.25 7.95
N LEU A 131 4.61 -11.48 7.06
CA LEU A 131 3.20 -11.16 7.21
C LEU A 131 2.32 -12.41 7.27
N SER A 132 2.59 -13.44 6.45
CA SER A 132 1.83 -14.70 6.48
C SER A 132 2.02 -15.50 7.77
N GLN A 133 3.11 -15.27 8.50
CA GLN A 133 3.41 -15.92 9.78
C GLN A 133 2.73 -15.23 10.98
N VAL A 134 2.42 -13.95 10.87
CA VAL A 134 1.84 -13.16 11.97
C VAL A 134 0.35 -12.85 11.78
N ILE A 135 -0.18 -12.96 10.55
CA ILE A 135 -1.59 -12.74 10.24
C ILE A 135 -2.35 -14.07 10.28
N GLU A 136 -3.50 -14.09 10.95
CA GLU A 136 -4.38 -15.24 11.03
C GLU A 136 -5.51 -15.22 9.98
N GLY A 137 -6.04 -14.04 9.65
CA GLY A 137 -7.19 -13.86 8.77
C GLY A 137 -6.84 -13.33 7.38
N TYR A 138 -7.11 -12.07 7.14
CA TYR A 138 -7.01 -11.44 5.81
C TYR A 138 -5.85 -10.46 5.71
N ILE A 139 -5.32 -10.30 4.49
CA ILE A 139 -4.43 -9.20 4.15
C ILE A 139 -5.05 -8.36 3.02
N PHE A 140 -4.98 -7.04 3.18
CA PHE A 140 -5.42 -6.03 2.21
C PHE A 140 -4.19 -5.28 1.68
N ILE A 141 -4.00 -5.33 0.38
CA ILE A 141 -2.85 -4.70 -0.28
C ILE A 141 -3.38 -3.77 -1.35
N THR A 142 -2.90 -2.53 -1.40
CA THR A 142 -3.11 -1.66 -2.57
C THR A 142 -1.78 -1.28 -3.20
N VAL A 143 -1.75 -1.25 -4.53
CA VAL A 143 -0.57 -0.84 -5.30
C VAL A 143 -0.98 -0.10 -6.56
N PRO A 144 -0.13 0.82 -7.05
CA PRO A 144 -0.40 1.53 -8.29
C PRO A 144 -0.28 0.63 -9.52
N VAL A 145 -1.02 0.96 -10.57
CA VAL A 145 -0.83 0.39 -11.90
C VAL A 145 0.10 1.29 -12.70
N GLU A 146 1.29 0.75 -13.05
CA GLU A 146 2.34 1.50 -13.76
C GLU A 146 2.57 0.97 -15.18
N ARG A 147 1.50 0.52 -15.86
CA ARG A 147 1.55 -0.09 -17.19
C ARG A 147 0.31 0.19 -18.05
N GLY A 148 0.46 0.01 -19.36
CA GLY A 148 -0.64 0.07 -20.31
C GLY A 148 -1.26 1.47 -20.45
N LEU A 149 -2.57 1.51 -20.67
CA LEU A 149 -3.31 2.76 -20.86
C LEU A 149 -3.28 3.66 -19.61
N VAL A 150 -3.26 3.07 -18.41
CA VAL A 150 -3.17 3.82 -17.14
C VAL A 150 -1.85 4.58 -17.04
N PHE A 151 -0.76 3.93 -17.43
CA PHE A 151 0.55 4.56 -17.49
C PHE A 151 0.53 5.77 -18.45
N LEU A 152 0.01 5.60 -19.66
CA LEU A 152 -0.12 6.70 -20.63
C LEU A 152 -0.99 7.84 -20.10
N PHE A 153 -2.11 7.51 -19.47
CA PHE A 153 -3.00 8.51 -18.87
C PHE A 153 -2.31 9.30 -17.75
N LYS A 154 -1.61 8.61 -16.82
CA LYS A 154 -0.85 9.26 -15.73
C LYS A 154 0.21 10.22 -16.29
N HIS A 155 0.99 9.78 -17.28
CA HIS A 155 2.04 10.61 -17.90
C HIS A 155 1.47 11.78 -18.68
N GLY A 156 0.41 11.55 -19.47
CA GLY A 156 -0.28 12.64 -20.18
C GLY A 156 -0.81 13.70 -19.20
N LEU A 157 -1.40 13.28 -18.09
CA LEU A 157 -1.89 14.19 -17.07
C LEU A 157 -0.75 14.95 -16.37
N LYS A 158 0.35 14.29 -15.97
CA LYS A 158 1.54 14.95 -15.40
C LYS A 158 2.06 16.04 -16.34
N LYS A 159 2.15 15.76 -17.64
CA LYS A 159 2.60 16.72 -18.65
C LYS A 159 1.66 17.92 -18.78
N ILE A 160 0.34 17.73 -18.75
CA ILE A 160 -0.65 18.80 -18.83
C ILE A 160 -0.56 19.76 -17.63
N ILE A 161 -0.30 19.22 -16.43
CA ILE A 161 -0.22 20.01 -15.20
C ILE A 161 1.20 20.54 -14.91
N GLY A 162 2.14 20.41 -15.86
CA GLY A 162 3.50 20.93 -15.74
C GLY A 162 4.37 20.26 -14.66
N MET A 163 4.06 19.01 -14.27
CA MET A 163 4.92 18.25 -13.38
C MET A 163 6.06 17.64 -14.19
N GLU A 164 7.29 17.75 -13.65
CA GLU A 164 8.43 17.02 -14.21
C GLU A 164 8.13 15.53 -14.28
N ASP A 165 8.38 14.95 -15.44
CA ASP A 165 8.22 13.53 -15.65
C ASP A 165 9.45 12.78 -15.12
N ASP A 166 9.21 11.63 -14.53
CA ASP A 166 10.25 10.67 -14.27
C ASP A 166 11.01 10.40 -15.58
N THR A 167 12.32 10.43 -15.53
CA THR A 167 13.18 10.26 -16.73
C THR A 167 13.15 8.82 -17.21
N PHE A 168 12.11 8.47 -17.99
CA PHE A 168 12.07 7.21 -18.73
C PHE A 168 12.94 7.33 -19.99
N HIS A 169 13.80 6.35 -20.23
CA HIS A 169 14.35 6.17 -21.56
C HIS A 169 13.22 5.84 -22.55
N LYS A 170 13.31 6.31 -23.81
CA LYS A 170 12.27 6.13 -24.83
C LYS A 170 11.76 4.69 -24.93
N MET A 171 12.67 3.70 -24.86
CA MET A 171 12.32 2.28 -24.94
C MET A 171 11.61 1.77 -23.68
N GLU A 172 11.96 2.27 -22.49
CA GLU A 172 11.29 1.95 -21.25
C GLU A 172 9.87 2.50 -21.26
N PHE A 173 9.67 3.75 -21.69
CA PHE A 173 8.35 4.36 -21.86
C PHE A 173 7.43 3.51 -22.77
N ILE A 174 7.95 3.10 -23.94
CA ILE A 174 7.22 2.24 -24.88
C ILE A 174 6.89 0.89 -24.24
N ASN A 175 7.81 0.28 -23.49
CA ASN A 175 7.58 -0.99 -22.83
C ASN A 175 6.54 -0.86 -21.71
N CYS A 176 6.56 0.21 -20.90
CA CYS A 176 5.50 0.50 -19.93
C CYS A 176 4.14 0.67 -20.62
N ALA A 177 4.07 1.47 -21.68
CA ALA A 177 2.86 1.69 -22.47
C ALA A 177 2.28 0.39 -23.06
N LEU A 178 3.13 -0.54 -23.50
CA LEU A 178 2.75 -1.85 -24.01
C LEU A 178 2.57 -2.91 -22.91
N GLY A 179 2.77 -2.56 -21.62
CA GLY A 179 2.65 -3.49 -20.50
C GLY A 179 3.77 -4.56 -20.43
N ARG A 180 4.89 -4.32 -21.10
CA ARG A 180 6.08 -5.21 -21.15
C ARG A 180 7.02 -4.91 -20.00
N MET A 181 6.54 -5.01 -18.75
CA MET A 181 7.27 -4.59 -17.55
C MET A 181 8.57 -5.39 -17.32
N ASN A 182 8.65 -6.63 -17.81
CA ASN A 182 9.86 -7.45 -17.77
C ASN A 182 11.04 -6.87 -18.57
N LYS A 183 10.84 -5.83 -19.38
CA LYS A 183 11.85 -5.10 -20.14
C LYS A 183 12.16 -3.70 -19.58
N VAL A 184 11.61 -3.40 -18.41
CA VAL A 184 11.78 -2.12 -17.71
C VAL A 184 12.58 -2.39 -16.45
N GLU A 185 13.65 -1.64 -16.25
CA GLU A 185 14.43 -1.74 -15.02
C GLU A 185 13.60 -1.19 -13.84
N ARG A 186 13.55 -1.94 -12.73
CA ARG A 186 12.86 -1.49 -11.54
C ARG A 186 13.72 -0.49 -10.76
N ARG A 187 13.21 0.73 -10.65
CA ARG A 187 13.80 1.84 -9.87
C ARG A 187 12.67 2.42 -9.02
N GLU A 188 12.65 2.11 -7.73
CA GLU A 188 11.54 2.44 -6.83
C GLU A 188 10.20 1.92 -7.41
N HIS A 189 9.20 2.81 -7.60
CA HIS A 189 7.92 2.46 -8.22
C HIS A 189 8.00 2.32 -9.76
N GLN A 190 9.03 2.87 -10.42
CA GLN A 190 9.23 2.65 -11.86
C GLN A 190 9.56 1.19 -12.13
N GLY A 191 8.96 0.63 -13.17
CA GLY A 191 9.16 -0.78 -13.51
C GLY A 191 8.46 -1.76 -12.57
N PHE A 192 7.65 -1.28 -11.61
CA PHE A 192 6.82 -2.12 -10.77
C PHE A 192 5.71 -2.80 -11.61
N ASP A 193 5.58 -4.11 -11.44
CA ASP A 193 4.55 -4.92 -12.10
C ASP A 193 3.60 -5.52 -11.07
N ASP A 194 2.39 -4.98 -10.98
CA ASP A 194 1.32 -5.46 -10.12
C ASP A 194 1.00 -6.96 -10.33
N ARG A 195 1.19 -7.48 -11.55
CA ARG A 195 0.98 -8.90 -11.87
C ARG A 195 2.03 -9.81 -11.24
N VAL A 196 3.27 -9.33 -11.13
CA VAL A 196 4.36 -10.05 -10.43
C VAL A 196 4.04 -10.08 -8.93
N LEU A 197 3.61 -8.95 -8.35
CA LEU A 197 3.21 -8.91 -6.95
C LEU A 197 2.07 -9.87 -6.65
N VAL A 198 1.02 -9.93 -7.48
CA VAL A 198 -0.08 -10.89 -7.30
C VAL A 198 0.44 -12.34 -7.29
N LYS A 199 1.42 -12.68 -8.13
CA LYS A 199 2.05 -14.01 -8.10
C LYS A 199 2.84 -14.25 -6.82
N GLN A 200 3.56 -13.25 -6.33
CA GLN A 200 4.31 -13.33 -5.05
C GLN A 200 3.35 -13.50 -3.86
N VAL A 201 2.25 -12.72 -3.82
CA VAL A 201 1.21 -12.86 -2.78
C VAL A 201 0.62 -14.27 -2.78
N LYS A 202 0.34 -14.87 -3.95
CA LYS A 202 -0.18 -16.24 -4.07
C LYS A 202 0.76 -17.33 -3.51
N LYS A 203 2.04 -17.06 -3.35
CA LYS A 203 2.96 -18.03 -2.71
C LYS A 203 2.66 -18.19 -1.22
N TYR A 204 2.23 -17.12 -0.55
CA TYR A 204 2.09 -17.07 0.91
C TYR A 204 0.63 -16.99 1.38
N PHE A 205 -0.28 -16.50 0.53
CA PHE A 205 -1.70 -16.28 0.81
C PHE A 205 -2.59 -16.86 -0.29
N ASP A 206 -3.84 -17.15 0.04
CA ASP A 206 -4.90 -17.46 -0.92
C ASP A 206 -5.56 -16.17 -1.40
N VAL A 207 -5.32 -15.76 -2.63
CA VAL A 207 -5.90 -14.54 -3.20
C VAL A 207 -7.40 -14.72 -3.42
N VAL A 208 -8.20 -13.94 -2.72
CA VAL A 208 -9.67 -13.95 -2.77
C VAL A 208 -10.17 -13.07 -3.91
N SER A 209 -9.62 -11.88 -4.05
CA SER A 209 -10.00 -10.97 -5.13
C SER A 209 -8.89 -9.98 -5.49
N VAL A 210 -8.90 -9.56 -6.76
CA VAL A 210 -8.11 -8.43 -7.25
C VAL A 210 -9.09 -7.50 -7.96
N SER A 211 -9.22 -6.26 -7.50
CA SER A 211 -10.19 -5.29 -8.01
C SER A 211 -9.58 -3.89 -8.10
N GLY A 212 -10.21 -3.00 -8.87
CA GLY A 212 -9.87 -1.59 -8.82
C GLY A 212 -10.28 -0.97 -7.49
N VAL A 213 -9.48 -0.05 -6.99
CA VAL A 213 -9.76 0.71 -5.76
C VAL A 213 -10.82 1.78 -6.01
N PHE A 214 -10.91 2.32 -7.25
CA PHE A 214 -11.92 3.30 -7.61
C PHE A 214 -13.23 2.62 -8.00
N PRO A 215 -14.34 2.88 -7.28
CA PRO A 215 -15.65 2.42 -7.69
C PRO A 215 -16.07 3.10 -9.00
N GLY A 216 -16.64 2.32 -9.93
CA GLY A 216 -17.17 2.83 -11.21
C GLY A 216 -16.25 2.70 -12.42
N LEU A 217 -14.96 2.46 -12.25
CA LEU A 217 -14.07 2.06 -13.34
C LEU A 217 -14.03 0.52 -13.43
N GLY A 218 -14.99 -0.07 -14.11
CA GLY A 218 -15.23 -1.52 -14.11
C GLY A 218 -14.11 -2.40 -14.69
N LEU A 219 -13.13 -1.81 -15.37
CA LEU A 219 -11.97 -2.52 -15.92
C LEU A 219 -10.74 -2.29 -15.06
N LEU A 220 -10.14 -3.36 -14.54
CA LEU A 220 -8.86 -3.33 -13.82
C LEU A 220 -7.78 -2.54 -14.55
N SER A 221 -7.76 -2.65 -15.89
CA SER A 221 -6.82 -1.97 -16.77
C SER A 221 -6.98 -0.45 -16.85
N LEU A 222 -8.07 0.10 -16.31
CA LEU A 222 -8.33 1.54 -16.25
C LEU A 222 -8.22 2.11 -14.82
N ASN A 223 -8.05 1.26 -13.82
CA ASN A 223 -7.85 1.71 -12.45
C ASN A 223 -6.42 2.18 -12.21
N LEU A 224 -6.28 3.34 -11.57
CA LEU A 224 -4.98 3.91 -11.18
C LEU A 224 -4.28 3.08 -10.11
N THR A 225 -5.08 2.41 -9.27
CA THR A 225 -4.65 1.60 -8.14
C THR A 225 -5.49 0.33 -8.09
N ILE A 226 -4.86 -0.82 -7.90
CA ILE A 226 -5.56 -2.08 -7.62
C ILE A 226 -5.51 -2.40 -6.14
N GLY A 227 -6.57 -3.07 -5.66
CA GLY A 227 -6.66 -3.66 -4.34
C GLY A 227 -6.65 -5.18 -4.44
N ILE A 228 -5.82 -5.82 -3.65
CA ILE A 228 -5.71 -7.26 -3.51
C ILE A 228 -6.25 -7.63 -2.13
N ILE A 229 -7.20 -8.54 -2.09
CA ILE A 229 -7.67 -9.17 -0.85
C ILE A 229 -7.20 -10.62 -0.89
N ALA A 230 -6.46 -11.02 0.12
CA ALA A 230 -6.05 -12.39 0.27
C ALA A 230 -6.24 -12.86 1.71
N ARG A 231 -6.32 -14.17 1.93
CA ARG A 231 -6.45 -14.78 3.25
C ARG A 231 -5.26 -15.68 3.53
N THR A 232 -4.97 -15.90 4.80
CA THR A 232 -3.92 -16.81 5.22
C THR A 232 -4.24 -18.23 4.75
N LYS A 233 -3.24 -18.94 4.21
CA LYS A 233 -3.38 -20.32 3.76
C LYS A 233 -3.77 -21.24 4.92
N GLY A 234 -4.69 -22.18 4.65
CA GLY A 234 -5.17 -23.13 5.64
C GLY A 234 -6.29 -22.64 6.54
N LEU A 235 -6.77 -21.40 6.38
CA LEU A 235 -8.00 -20.94 7.01
C LEU A 235 -9.19 -21.65 6.35
N GLN A 236 -9.82 -22.58 7.06
CA GLN A 236 -11.10 -23.14 6.64
C GLN A 236 -12.19 -22.10 6.85
N THR A 237 -13.04 -21.89 5.84
CA THR A 237 -14.26 -21.05 5.92
C THR A 237 -15.34 -21.78 6.69
#